data_b9f7bc7c9e5318ab675240a4cd1425bd
#
_entry.id   b9f7bc7c9e5318ab675240a4cd1425bd
#
_cell.length_a   1.000
_cell.length_b   1.000
_cell.length_c   1.000
_cell.angle_alpha   90.00
_cell.angle_beta   90.00
_cell.angle_gamma   90.00
#
_symmetry.space_group_name_H-M   'P 1'
#
loop_
_entity.id
_entity.type
_entity.pdbx_description
1 polymer ?
#
loop_
_entity_poly.entity_id
_entity_poly.type
_entity_poly.pdbx_seq_one_letter_code
_entity_poly.pdbx_strand_id
1 'polypeptide(L)'
;MIVAPSILSMDFSDTKKAVEQLEESCAQWMHFDVMDGHFVPNLTFGPDILKAMKKSSTLLMDVHVMISDPLKYAPVFIKAGADIYTFHYEAVESVEKIRELIAEVHQMGCKAGISIKPKTPVSVLEEIVNELDLVLVMSVEPGFGGQKFDPTSLDKIRTLRNWIDERHLDCLIEVDGGINGETAMLVKEAGVDAVVAGSYVFGGDIKERCASLC
;
A
#
# COMPACT_ATOMS: atom_id res chain seq x y z
N MET A 1 -4.61 13.74 5.50
CA MET A 1 -4.39 12.28 5.30
C MET A 1 -3.96 12.06 3.87
N ILE A 2 -2.97 11.22 3.62
CA ILE A 2 -2.48 10.89 2.28
C ILE A 2 -3.53 10.03 1.57
N VAL A 3 -3.82 10.33 0.31
CA VAL A 3 -4.74 9.54 -0.52
C VAL A 3 -3.93 8.82 -1.60
N ALA A 4 -4.03 7.49 -1.62
CA ALA A 4 -3.34 6.57 -2.52
C ALA A 4 -4.37 5.77 -3.35
N PRO A 5 -4.86 6.28 -4.49
CA PRO A 5 -5.75 5.52 -5.35
C PRO A 5 -5.09 4.24 -5.88
N SER A 6 -5.73 3.07 -5.64
CA SER A 6 -5.24 1.80 -6.20
C SER A 6 -5.65 1.68 -7.66
N ILE A 7 -4.67 1.67 -8.54
CA ILE A 7 -4.89 1.52 -9.98
C ILE A 7 -5.42 0.15 -10.39
N LEU A 8 -5.49 -0.81 -9.47
CA LEU A 8 -6.12 -2.11 -9.71
C LEU A 8 -7.58 -1.96 -10.20
N SER A 9 -8.26 -0.89 -9.77
CA SER A 9 -9.65 -0.59 -10.14
C SER A 9 -9.81 0.39 -11.32
N MET A 10 -8.69 0.81 -11.93
CA MET A 10 -8.69 1.75 -13.05
C MET A 10 -9.23 1.10 -14.33
N ASP A 11 -9.87 1.88 -15.20
CA ASP A 11 -10.16 1.45 -16.56
C ASP A 11 -8.90 1.51 -17.42
N PHE A 12 -8.32 0.34 -17.70
CA PHE A 12 -7.10 0.21 -18.50
C PHE A 12 -7.31 0.50 -20.00
N SER A 13 -8.55 0.62 -20.47
CA SER A 13 -8.84 1.03 -21.86
C SER A 13 -8.58 2.53 -22.08
N ASP A 14 -8.58 3.35 -21.01
CA ASP A 14 -8.33 4.80 -21.05
C ASP A 14 -7.39 5.27 -19.94
N THR A 15 -6.25 4.56 -19.81
CA THR A 15 -5.23 4.78 -18.79
C THR A 15 -4.74 6.23 -18.74
N LYS A 16 -4.52 6.84 -19.91
CA LYS A 16 -4.00 8.22 -19.98
C LYS A 16 -4.92 9.20 -19.28
N LYS A 17 -6.22 9.14 -19.59
CA LYS A 17 -7.22 10.02 -18.97
C LYS A 17 -7.32 9.80 -17.47
N ALA A 18 -7.29 8.54 -17.00
CA ALA A 18 -7.35 8.23 -15.59
C ALA A 18 -6.12 8.82 -14.84
N VAL A 19 -4.92 8.70 -15.40
CA VAL A 19 -3.70 9.28 -14.81
C VAL A 19 -3.79 10.82 -14.78
N GLU A 20 -4.23 11.47 -15.85
CA GLU A 20 -4.45 12.91 -15.89
C GLU A 20 -5.43 13.37 -14.80
N GLN A 21 -6.52 12.64 -14.59
CA GLN A 21 -7.50 12.95 -13.52
C GLN A 21 -6.92 12.75 -12.11
N LEU A 22 -6.05 11.74 -11.89
CA LEU A 22 -5.35 11.55 -10.64
C LEU A 22 -4.38 12.72 -10.35
N GLU A 23 -3.59 13.14 -11.34
CA GLU A 23 -2.68 14.31 -11.24
C GLU A 23 -3.41 15.62 -10.91
N GLU A 24 -4.64 15.76 -11.37
CA GLU A 24 -5.47 16.93 -11.11
C GLU A 24 -6.29 16.84 -9.80
N SER A 25 -6.21 15.69 -9.09
CA SER A 25 -6.89 15.46 -7.81
C SER A 25 -6.01 15.83 -6.61
N CYS A 26 -6.48 15.54 -5.38
CA CYS A 26 -5.66 15.65 -4.17
C CYS A 26 -4.85 14.38 -3.85
N ALA A 27 -4.81 13.39 -4.74
CA ALA A 27 -4.00 12.20 -4.55
C ALA A 27 -2.51 12.57 -4.47
N GLN A 28 -1.80 11.99 -3.52
CA GLN A 28 -0.36 12.18 -3.37
C GLN A 28 0.42 10.95 -3.83
N TRP A 29 -0.17 9.77 -3.73
CA TRP A 29 0.44 8.51 -4.12
C TRP A 29 -0.40 7.81 -5.18
N MET A 30 0.21 6.90 -5.91
CA MET A 30 -0.44 5.94 -6.80
C MET A 30 -0.14 4.55 -6.25
N HIS A 31 -1.15 3.87 -5.73
CA HIS A 31 -1.00 2.53 -5.17
C HIS A 31 -1.04 1.48 -6.27
N PHE A 32 -0.02 0.63 -6.30
CA PHE A 32 0.27 -0.31 -7.38
C PHE A 32 0.29 -1.74 -6.85
N ASP A 33 -0.85 -2.45 -6.97
CA ASP A 33 -1.05 -3.82 -6.50
C ASP A 33 -0.43 -4.86 -7.45
N VAL A 34 0.68 -5.48 -7.05
CA VAL A 34 1.37 -6.52 -7.81
C VAL A 34 0.99 -7.91 -7.28
N MET A 35 0.50 -8.78 -8.16
CA MET A 35 0.05 -10.13 -7.80
C MET A 35 0.63 -11.16 -8.76
N ASP A 36 1.08 -12.31 -8.23
CA ASP A 36 1.79 -13.35 -8.99
C ASP A 36 0.97 -14.62 -9.25
N GLY A 37 -0.27 -14.69 -8.78
CA GLY A 37 -1.12 -15.89 -8.90
C GLY A 37 -0.72 -17.07 -8.00
N HIS A 38 0.25 -16.85 -7.09
CA HIS A 38 0.71 -17.86 -6.12
C HIS A 38 0.47 -17.43 -4.70
N PHE A 39 0.95 -16.26 -4.29
CA PHE A 39 0.69 -15.70 -2.96
C PHE A 39 -0.80 -15.33 -2.78
N VAL A 40 -1.43 -14.84 -3.86
CA VAL A 40 -2.87 -14.59 -3.99
C VAL A 40 -3.40 -15.18 -5.30
N PRO A 41 -4.69 -15.59 -5.38
CA PRO A 41 -5.25 -16.26 -6.55
C PRO A 41 -5.64 -15.28 -7.67
N ASN A 42 -4.81 -14.27 -7.93
CA ASN A 42 -5.01 -13.26 -8.97
C ASN A 42 -3.67 -12.86 -9.59
N LEU A 43 -3.71 -12.37 -10.82
CA LEU A 43 -2.56 -11.85 -11.58
C LEU A 43 -2.83 -10.40 -11.95
N THR A 44 -1.84 -9.52 -11.80
CA THR A 44 -2.00 -8.11 -12.16
C THR A 44 -0.82 -7.61 -12.99
N PHE A 45 -0.09 -6.62 -12.48
CA PHE A 45 0.86 -5.82 -13.23
C PHE A 45 2.30 -6.27 -12.97
N GLY A 46 3.13 -6.09 -14.00
CA GLY A 46 4.57 -6.26 -13.89
C GLY A 46 5.33 -4.93 -13.86
N PRO A 47 6.67 -5.00 -13.78
CA PRO A 47 7.54 -3.83 -13.67
C PRO A 47 7.48 -2.90 -14.89
N ASP A 48 7.17 -3.39 -16.08
CA ASP A 48 7.05 -2.56 -17.28
C ASP A 48 5.85 -1.62 -17.22
N ILE A 49 4.74 -2.05 -16.60
CA ILE A 49 3.58 -1.19 -16.37
C ILE A 49 3.91 -0.14 -15.31
N LEU A 50 4.55 -0.52 -14.21
CA LEU A 50 5.03 0.44 -13.21
C LEU A 50 5.93 1.51 -13.83
N LYS A 51 6.89 1.12 -14.65
CA LYS A 51 7.79 2.02 -15.37
C LYS A 51 7.05 2.98 -16.30
N ALA A 52 6.00 2.51 -16.96
CA ALA A 52 5.17 3.36 -17.81
C ALA A 52 4.36 4.38 -16.99
N MET A 53 3.76 3.96 -15.88
CA MET A 53 3.03 4.82 -14.95
C MET A 53 3.95 5.89 -14.33
N LYS A 54 5.13 5.50 -13.84
CA LYS A 54 6.13 6.44 -13.29
C LYS A 54 6.56 7.51 -14.27
N LYS A 55 6.60 7.22 -15.58
CA LYS A 55 6.90 8.21 -16.63
C LYS A 55 5.75 9.17 -16.91
N SER A 56 4.52 8.75 -16.61
CA SER A 56 3.30 9.46 -16.95
C SER A 56 2.72 10.25 -15.77
N SER A 57 3.29 10.07 -14.57
CA SER A 57 2.78 10.66 -13.34
C SER A 57 3.91 11.19 -12.46
N THR A 58 3.62 12.29 -11.74
CA THR A 58 4.48 12.87 -10.71
C THR A 58 4.19 12.31 -9.32
N LEU A 59 3.09 11.58 -9.17
CA LEU A 59 2.69 10.94 -7.92
C LEU A 59 3.76 9.93 -7.45
N LEU A 60 3.86 9.77 -6.15
CA LEU A 60 4.72 8.75 -5.56
C LEU A 60 4.17 7.36 -5.90
N MET A 61 5.05 6.44 -6.35
CA MET A 61 4.69 5.06 -6.66
C MET A 61 4.81 4.20 -5.41
N ASP A 62 3.69 3.93 -4.79
CA ASP A 62 3.54 3.05 -3.66
C ASP A 62 3.26 1.63 -4.16
N VAL A 63 4.26 0.77 -4.12
CA VAL A 63 4.22 -0.55 -4.76
C VAL A 63 4.01 -1.64 -3.73
N HIS A 64 2.79 -2.17 -3.67
CA HIS A 64 2.36 -3.25 -2.80
C HIS A 64 2.49 -4.60 -3.52
N VAL A 65 3.41 -5.45 -3.06
CA VAL A 65 3.67 -6.74 -3.70
C VAL A 65 3.05 -7.91 -2.93
N MET A 66 2.04 -8.51 -3.51
CA MET A 66 1.38 -9.75 -3.09
C MET A 66 1.96 -10.92 -3.88
N ILE A 67 3.24 -11.21 -3.67
CA ILE A 67 4.02 -12.21 -4.42
C ILE A 67 4.77 -13.16 -3.50
N SER A 68 5.09 -14.35 -3.99
CA SER A 68 5.72 -15.43 -3.22
C SER A 68 7.20 -15.21 -2.91
N ASP A 69 7.90 -14.38 -3.70
CA ASP A 69 9.34 -14.14 -3.55
C ASP A 69 9.64 -12.63 -3.63
N PRO A 70 9.28 -11.86 -2.57
CA PRO A 70 9.46 -10.41 -2.57
C PRO A 70 10.94 -9.99 -2.59
N LEU A 71 11.84 -10.78 -2.03
CA LEU A 71 13.28 -10.49 -2.02
C LEU A 71 13.84 -10.49 -3.44
N LYS A 72 13.54 -11.51 -4.22
CA LYS A 72 13.99 -11.62 -5.63
C LYS A 72 13.52 -10.46 -6.49
N TYR A 73 12.30 -9.95 -6.25
CA TYR A 73 11.66 -8.95 -7.11
C TYR A 73 11.86 -7.50 -6.64
N ALA A 74 12.35 -7.26 -5.42
CA ALA A 74 12.60 -5.90 -4.92
C ALA A 74 13.50 -5.09 -5.87
N PRO A 75 14.68 -5.58 -6.33
CA PRO A 75 15.52 -4.81 -7.26
C PRO A 75 14.83 -4.52 -8.59
N VAL A 76 13.92 -5.37 -9.03
CA VAL A 76 13.22 -5.24 -10.31
C VAL A 76 12.21 -4.09 -10.26
N PHE A 77 11.36 -4.06 -9.21
CA PHE A 77 10.35 -3.02 -9.04
C PHE A 77 10.95 -1.68 -8.64
N ILE A 78 11.98 -1.66 -7.80
CA ILE A 78 12.70 -0.43 -7.43
C ILE A 78 13.33 0.22 -8.68
N LYS A 79 14.00 -0.55 -9.53
CA LYS A 79 14.55 -0.04 -10.81
C LYS A 79 13.46 0.41 -11.79
N ALA A 80 12.27 -0.17 -11.70
CA ALA A 80 11.12 0.24 -12.51
C ALA A 80 10.48 1.56 -12.02
N GLY A 81 10.79 2.02 -10.79
CA GLY A 81 10.38 3.32 -10.27
C GLY A 81 9.51 3.27 -9.03
N ALA A 82 9.55 2.17 -8.25
CA ALA A 82 8.93 2.16 -6.92
C ALA A 82 9.62 3.17 -6.00
N ASP A 83 8.85 4.04 -5.36
CA ASP A 83 9.32 4.97 -4.34
C ASP A 83 9.16 4.35 -2.93
N ILE A 84 8.12 3.53 -2.74
CA ILE A 84 7.91 2.65 -1.59
C ILE A 84 7.73 1.23 -2.13
N TYR A 85 8.39 0.26 -1.50
CA TYR A 85 8.25 -1.17 -1.80
C TYR A 85 7.69 -1.88 -0.56
N THR A 86 6.40 -2.22 -0.62
CA THR A 86 5.65 -2.82 0.49
C THR A 86 5.41 -4.30 0.21
N PHE A 87 6.01 -5.18 1.01
CA PHE A 87 5.89 -6.62 0.92
C PHE A 87 5.09 -7.21 2.08
N HIS A 88 4.53 -8.40 1.92
CA HIS A 88 3.80 -9.09 2.98
C HIS A 88 4.73 -9.78 3.98
N TYR A 89 4.44 -9.60 5.28
CA TYR A 89 5.06 -10.36 6.37
C TYR A 89 4.98 -11.87 6.11
N GLU A 90 3.82 -12.33 5.66
CA GLU A 90 3.51 -13.75 5.41
C GLU A 90 4.21 -14.33 4.16
N ALA A 91 4.83 -13.50 3.35
CA ALA A 91 5.60 -13.94 2.17
C ALA A 91 7.08 -14.21 2.50
N VAL A 92 7.54 -13.91 3.73
CA VAL A 92 8.94 -14.05 4.12
C VAL A 92 9.06 -15.04 5.28
N GLU A 93 10.02 -15.96 5.18
CA GLU A 93 10.11 -17.13 6.06
C GLU A 93 10.54 -16.81 7.50
N SER A 94 11.30 -15.72 7.73
CA SER A 94 11.81 -15.37 9.06
C SER A 94 12.05 -13.87 9.22
N VAL A 95 12.12 -13.42 10.47
CA VAL A 95 12.42 -12.02 10.82
C VAL A 95 13.80 -11.58 10.31
N GLU A 96 14.78 -12.48 10.30
CA GLU A 96 16.12 -12.20 9.76
C GLU A 96 16.06 -11.88 8.26
N LYS A 97 15.31 -12.68 7.48
CA LYS A 97 15.09 -12.43 6.05
C LYS A 97 14.28 -11.16 5.80
N ILE A 98 13.34 -10.82 6.68
CA ILE A 98 12.63 -9.53 6.63
C ILE A 98 13.62 -8.38 6.79
N ARG A 99 14.52 -8.44 7.76
CA ARG A 99 15.56 -7.42 7.97
C ARG A 99 16.52 -7.32 6.80
N GLU A 100 16.91 -8.45 6.21
CA GLU A 100 17.73 -8.47 4.99
C GLU A 100 17.03 -7.74 3.83
N LEU A 101 15.74 -8.00 3.63
CA LEU A 101 14.95 -7.36 2.58
C LEU A 101 14.78 -5.84 2.83
N ILE A 102 14.49 -5.43 4.07
CA ILE A 102 14.42 -4.01 4.44
C ILE A 102 15.74 -3.31 4.13
N ALA A 103 16.86 -3.90 4.56
CA ALA A 103 18.20 -3.33 4.32
C ALA A 103 18.53 -3.24 2.82
N GLU A 104 18.16 -4.24 2.01
CA GLU A 104 18.35 -4.21 0.55
C GLU A 104 17.52 -3.11 -0.12
N VAL A 105 16.26 -2.96 0.27
CA VAL A 105 15.37 -1.90 -0.24
C VAL A 105 15.95 -0.51 0.08
N HIS A 106 16.40 -0.30 1.32
CA HIS A 106 17.03 0.96 1.74
C HIS A 106 18.35 1.23 1.00
N GLN A 107 19.21 0.22 0.78
CA GLN A 107 20.46 0.36 0.02
C GLN A 107 20.21 0.79 -1.41
N MET A 108 19.05 0.45 -1.97
CA MET A 108 18.64 0.87 -3.32
C MET A 108 17.98 2.27 -3.35
N GLY A 109 17.86 2.95 -2.20
CA GLY A 109 17.29 4.29 -2.09
C GLY A 109 15.76 4.32 -2.16
N CYS A 110 15.09 3.19 -1.89
CA CYS A 110 13.64 3.06 -1.83
C CYS A 110 13.18 2.96 -0.37
N LYS A 111 11.97 3.38 -0.06
CA LYS A 111 11.35 3.19 1.25
C LYS A 111 10.86 1.76 1.39
N ALA A 112 11.06 1.16 2.57
CA ALA A 112 10.65 -0.20 2.89
C ALA A 112 9.34 -0.21 3.67
N GLY A 113 8.29 -0.82 3.08
CA GLY A 113 7.01 -1.07 3.71
C GLY A 113 6.78 -2.55 4.00
N ILE A 114 6.02 -2.85 5.04
CA ILE A 114 5.54 -4.20 5.34
C ILE A 114 4.02 -4.23 5.46
N SER A 115 3.40 -5.24 4.85
CA SER A 115 1.95 -5.48 4.94
C SER A 115 1.64 -6.67 5.83
N ILE A 116 0.53 -6.61 6.57
CA ILE A 116 -0.02 -7.74 7.34
C ILE A 116 -1.47 -8.01 6.94
N LYS A 117 -1.80 -9.31 6.76
CA LYS A 117 -3.15 -9.78 6.45
C LYS A 117 -4.11 -9.55 7.64
N PRO A 118 -5.45 -9.57 7.41
CA PRO A 118 -6.44 -9.36 8.47
C PRO A 118 -6.26 -10.28 9.68
N LYS A 119 -5.87 -11.54 9.46
CA LYS A 119 -5.70 -12.55 10.53
C LYS A 119 -4.33 -12.52 11.20
N THR A 120 -3.35 -11.85 10.62
CA THR A 120 -2.01 -11.74 11.20
C THR A 120 -2.02 -10.74 12.36
N PRO A 121 -1.62 -11.12 13.57
CA PRO A 121 -1.62 -10.20 14.70
C PRO A 121 -0.54 -9.12 14.52
N VAL A 122 -0.85 -7.89 14.90
CA VAL A 122 0.08 -6.75 14.76
C VAL A 122 1.38 -6.94 15.58
N SER A 123 1.34 -7.76 16.64
CA SER A 123 2.50 -8.04 17.49
C SER A 123 3.68 -8.67 16.76
N VAL A 124 3.48 -9.29 15.59
CA VAL A 124 4.59 -9.81 14.78
C VAL A 124 5.53 -8.72 14.27
N LEU A 125 5.08 -7.45 14.26
CA LEU A 125 5.85 -6.29 13.80
C LEU A 125 6.59 -5.56 14.94
N GLU A 126 6.33 -5.90 16.21
CA GLU A 126 6.80 -5.12 17.35
C GLU A 126 8.33 -4.96 17.41
N GLU A 127 9.07 -6.01 16.99
CA GLU A 127 10.54 -6.01 16.99
C GLU A 127 11.18 -5.34 15.77
N ILE A 128 10.38 -5.10 14.70
CA ILE A 128 10.90 -4.63 13.41
C ILE A 128 10.33 -3.28 12.96
N VAL A 129 9.28 -2.78 13.62
CA VAL A 129 8.60 -1.54 13.23
C VAL A 129 9.54 -0.31 13.19
N ASN A 130 10.60 -0.30 14.01
CA ASN A 130 11.62 0.74 14.04
C ASN A 130 12.58 0.74 12.82
N GLU A 131 12.51 -0.29 12.00
CA GLU A 131 13.31 -0.44 10.78
C GLU A 131 12.53 -0.12 9.51
N LEU A 132 11.20 0.15 9.65
CA LEU A 132 10.27 0.35 8.54
C LEU A 132 9.95 1.82 8.30
N ASP A 133 9.70 2.18 7.03
CA ASP A 133 9.17 3.49 6.65
C ASP A 133 7.64 3.48 6.59
N LEU A 134 7.02 2.30 6.42
CA LEU A 134 5.58 2.16 6.28
C LEU A 134 5.09 0.79 6.77
N VAL A 135 3.95 0.78 7.45
CA VAL A 135 3.18 -0.44 7.74
C VAL A 135 1.82 -0.34 7.07
N LEU A 136 1.55 -1.28 6.14
CA LEU A 136 0.25 -1.42 5.48
C LEU A 136 -0.62 -2.43 6.25
N VAL A 137 -1.72 -1.96 6.82
CA VAL A 137 -2.72 -2.81 7.47
C VAL A 137 -3.78 -3.20 6.46
N MET A 138 -3.85 -4.50 6.11
CA MET A 138 -4.94 -4.99 5.29
C MET A 138 -6.22 -5.08 6.11
N SER A 139 -7.27 -4.40 5.67
CA SER A 139 -8.64 -4.54 6.21
C SER A 139 -9.51 -5.51 5.41
N VAL A 140 -8.91 -6.16 4.41
CA VAL A 140 -9.52 -7.24 3.61
C VAL A 140 -8.46 -8.28 3.29
N GLU A 141 -8.87 -9.50 2.91
CA GLU A 141 -7.89 -10.47 2.38
C GLU A 141 -7.31 -9.94 1.05
N PRO A 142 -5.98 -9.97 0.88
CA PRO A 142 -5.34 -9.50 -0.34
C PRO A 142 -5.75 -10.32 -1.57
N GLY A 143 -5.72 -9.69 -2.76
CA GLY A 143 -5.95 -10.36 -4.05
C GLY A 143 -7.09 -9.82 -4.90
N PHE A 144 -8.09 -9.17 -4.32
CA PHE A 144 -9.23 -8.61 -5.07
C PHE A 144 -9.67 -7.27 -4.51
N GLY A 145 -10.05 -6.34 -5.39
CA GLY A 145 -10.67 -5.07 -5.01
C GLY A 145 -12.17 -5.21 -4.67
N GLY A 146 -12.77 -4.12 -4.17
CA GLY A 146 -14.22 -4.01 -3.94
C GLY A 146 -14.76 -4.80 -2.74
N GLN A 147 -13.92 -5.27 -1.84
CA GLN A 147 -14.30 -5.98 -0.63
C GLN A 147 -14.80 -5.01 0.46
N LYS A 148 -15.56 -5.54 1.42
CA LYS A 148 -16.08 -4.77 2.54
C LYS A 148 -15.01 -4.59 3.61
N PHE A 149 -14.89 -3.36 4.13
CA PHE A 149 -13.99 -3.00 5.25
C PHE A 149 -14.21 -3.88 6.48
N ASP A 150 -13.12 -4.42 7.04
CA ASP A 150 -13.13 -5.13 8.32
C ASP A 150 -12.74 -4.16 9.46
N PRO A 151 -13.67 -3.83 10.37
CA PRO A 151 -13.41 -2.89 11.45
C PRO A 151 -12.39 -3.40 12.49
N THR A 152 -12.05 -4.68 12.51
CA THR A 152 -11.01 -5.22 13.40
C THR A 152 -9.61 -4.66 13.06
N SER A 153 -9.42 -4.14 11.85
CA SER A 153 -8.20 -3.43 11.44
C SER A 153 -7.92 -2.16 12.27
N LEU A 154 -8.97 -1.51 12.81
CA LEU A 154 -8.85 -0.30 13.62
C LEU A 154 -8.00 -0.52 14.88
N ASP A 155 -8.10 -1.69 15.51
CA ASP A 155 -7.32 -1.99 16.72
C ASP A 155 -5.83 -2.19 16.39
N LYS A 156 -5.52 -2.73 15.22
CA LYS A 156 -4.13 -2.83 14.73
C LYS A 156 -3.55 -1.44 14.46
N ILE A 157 -4.31 -0.57 13.80
CA ILE A 157 -3.90 0.82 13.52
C ILE A 157 -3.61 1.56 14.82
N ARG A 158 -4.50 1.50 15.83
CA ARG A 158 -4.29 2.13 17.14
C ARG A 158 -3.04 1.60 17.85
N THR A 159 -2.82 0.29 17.78
CA THR A 159 -1.62 -0.33 18.39
C THR A 159 -0.34 0.17 17.73
N LEU A 160 -0.30 0.20 16.39
CA LEU A 160 0.84 0.73 15.62
C LEU A 160 1.07 2.22 15.93
N ARG A 161 0.02 3.03 15.97
CA ARG A 161 0.12 4.45 16.29
C ARG A 161 0.74 4.67 17.67
N ASN A 162 0.28 3.90 18.68
CA ASN A 162 0.86 3.96 20.01
C ASN A 162 2.37 3.62 20.00
N TRP A 163 2.79 2.55 19.32
CA TRP A 163 4.21 2.19 19.24
C TRP A 163 5.06 3.25 18.54
N ILE A 164 4.55 3.80 17.44
CA ILE A 164 5.21 4.83 16.65
C ILE A 164 5.39 6.10 17.48
N ASP A 165 4.34 6.55 18.15
CA ASP A 165 4.35 7.77 18.96
C ASP A 165 5.23 7.61 20.21
N GLU A 166 5.09 6.51 20.96
CA GLU A 166 5.88 6.24 22.17
C GLU A 166 7.38 6.09 21.88
N ARG A 167 7.72 5.52 20.72
CA ARG A 167 9.11 5.29 20.31
C ARG A 167 9.67 6.40 19.42
N HIS A 168 8.85 7.42 19.08
CA HIS A 168 9.21 8.54 18.20
C HIS A 168 9.74 8.08 16.84
N LEU A 169 9.06 7.11 16.21
CA LEU A 169 9.46 6.54 14.93
C LEU A 169 8.94 7.39 13.74
N ASP A 170 9.73 7.44 12.68
CA ASP A 170 9.34 8.03 11.39
C ASP A 170 8.78 6.93 10.46
N CYS A 171 7.71 6.29 10.89
CA CYS A 171 7.04 5.21 10.17
C CYS A 171 5.58 5.57 9.94
N LEU A 172 5.11 5.47 8.70
CA LEU A 172 3.74 5.76 8.32
C LEU A 172 2.85 4.52 8.48
N ILE A 173 1.59 4.74 8.83
CA ILE A 173 0.55 3.72 8.83
C ILE A 173 -0.35 3.93 7.62
N GLU A 174 -0.45 2.91 6.79
CA GLU A 174 -1.37 2.86 5.66
C GLU A 174 -2.42 1.77 5.87
N VAL A 175 -3.61 1.95 5.30
CA VAL A 175 -4.67 0.94 5.31
C VAL A 175 -5.21 0.71 3.92
N ASP A 176 -5.38 -0.56 3.55
CA ASP A 176 -6.02 -0.98 2.29
C ASP A 176 -7.18 -1.93 2.54
N GLY A 177 -8.27 -1.68 1.82
CA GLY A 177 -9.46 -2.51 1.77
C GLY A 177 -10.74 -1.80 2.23
N GLY A 178 -11.75 -1.74 1.34
CA GLY A 178 -13.06 -1.22 1.66
C GLY A 178 -13.13 0.27 2.05
N ILE A 179 -12.13 1.06 1.63
CA ILE A 179 -12.06 2.49 1.96
C ILE A 179 -13.02 3.29 1.08
N ASN A 180 -13.81 4.12 1.74
CA ASN A 180 -14.74 5.11 1.19
C ASN A 180 -14.84 6.31 2.15
N GLY A 181 -15.70 7.30 1.87
CA GLY A 181 -15.81 8.51 2.69
C GLY A 181 -16.16 8.25 4.18
N GLU A 182 -16.91 7.18 4.48
CA GLU A 182 -17.29 6.84 5.86
C GLU A 182 -16.15 6.10 6.57
N THR A 183 -15.58 5.07 5.93
CA THR A 183 -14.52 4.26 6.53
C THR A 183 -13.21 5.03 6.65
N ALA A 184 -12.94 5.99 5.75
CA ALA A 184 -11.80 6.90 5.84
C ALA A 184 -11.81 7.72 7.13
N MET A 185 -12.98 8.16 7.60
CA MET A 185 -13.09 8.87 8.88
C MET A 185 -12.73 7.96 10.06
N LEU A 186 -13.19 6.71 10.05
CA LEU A 186 -12.91 5.74 11.12
C LEU A 186 -11.41 5.44 11.22
N VAL A 187 -10.73 5.22 10.09
CA VAL A 187 -9.30 4.91 10.10
C VAL A 187 -8.45 6.15 10.44
N LYS A 188 -8.90 7.36 10.04
CA LYS A 188 -8.28 8.63 10.43
C LYS A 188 -8.32 8.83 11.95
N GLU A 189 -9.46 8.56 12.58
CA GLU A 189 -9.62 8.61 14.05
C GLU A 189 -8.75 7.54 14.75
N ALA A 190 -8.50 6.41 14.10
CA ALA A 190 -7.61 5.37 14.62
C ALA A 190 -6.13 5.73 14.51
N GLY A 191 -5.75 6.75 13.70
CA GLY A 191 -4.40 7.27 13.60
C GLY A 191 -3.64 6.85 12.34
N VAL A 192 -4.35 6.56 11.22
CA VAL A 192 -3.73 6.27 9.93
C VAL A 192 -3.16 7.52 9.26
N ASP A 193 -2.07 7.39 8.54
CA ASP A 193 -1.43 8.46 7.78
C ASP A 193 -1.84 8.45 6.29
N ALA A 194 -2.03 7.25 5.71
CA ALA A 194 -2.39 7.06 4.30
C ALA A 194 -3.53 6.06 4.13
N VAL A 195 -4.37 6.27 3.11
CA VAL A 195 -5.49 5.38 2.77
C VAL A 195 -5.43 4.97 1.31
N VAL A 196 -5.58 3.66 1.07
CA VAL A 196 -5.71 3.08 -0.27
C VAL A 196 -7.19 2.95 -0.62
N ALA A 197 -7.58 3.52 -1.75
CA ALA A 197 -8.95 3.42 -2.25
C ALA A 197 -8.98 3.13 -3.76
N GLY A 198 -9.45 1.94 -4.14
CA GLY A 198 -9.58 1.53 -5.53
C GLY A 198 -10.98 1.77 -6.08
N SER A 199 -11.86 0.81 -5.91
CA SER A 199 -13.23 0.81 -6.48
C SER A 199 -14.05 2.05 -6.09
N TYR A 200 -13.81 2.63 -4.92
CA TYR A 200 -14.48 3.86 -4.51
C TYR A 200 -14.07 5.03 -5.40
N VAL A 201 -12.77 5.23 -5.62
CA VAL A 201 -12.25 6.36 -6.41
C VAL A 201 -12.63 6.18 -7.88
N PHE A 202 -12.34 5.03 -8.48
CA PHE A 202 -12.57 4.77 -9.91
C PHE A 202 -14.04 4.47 -10.27
N GLY A 203 -14.91 4.27 -9.29
CA GLY A 203 -16.35 4.07 -9.49
C GLY A 203 -17.17 5.37 -9.64
N GLY A 204 -16.53 6.55 -9.64
CA GLY A 204 -17.20 7.83 -9.78
C GLY A 204 -16.28 8.91 -10.33
N ASP A 205 -16.58 10.19 -10.05
CA ASP A 205 -15.66 11.29 -10.39
C ASP A 205 -14.41 11.19 -9.50
N ILE A 206 -13.25 11.00 -10.13
CA ILE A 206 -11.98 10.75 -9.43
C ILE A 206 -11.62 11.91 -8.50
N LYS A 207 -11.79 13.15 -8.96
CA LYS A 207 -11.42 14.33 -8.17
C LYS A 207 -12.31 14.50 -6.95
N GLU A 208 -13.63 14.35 -7.12
CA GLU A 208 -14.60 14.44 -6.02
C GLU A 208 -14.38 13.31 -5.02
N ARG A 209 -14.14 12.09 -5.50
CA ARG A 209 -13.90 10.91 -4.65
C ARG A 209 -12.59 11.04 -3.87
N CYS A 210 -11.50 11.47 -4.50
CA CYS A 210 -10.25 11.75 -3.78
C CYS A 210 -10.46 12.84 -2.73
N ALA A 211 -11.12 13.96 -3.08
CA ALA A 211 -11.40 15.05 -2.15
C ALA A 211 -12.20 14.63 -0.92
N SER A 212 -13.10 13.64 -1.06
CA SER A 212 -13.87 13.09 0.07
C SER A 212 -13.05 12.23 1.03
N LEU A 213 -11.80 11.88 0.67
CA LEU A 213 -10.86 11.09 1.49
C LEU A 213 -9.77 11.95 2.15
N CYS A 214 -9.59 13.21 1.75
CA CYS A 214 -8.61 14.15 2.34
C CYS A 214 -9.11 14.70 3.68
#